data_f97a5734667f0254cc061b5d87f860c8
#
_entry.id   f97a5734667f0254cc061b5d87f860c8
#
_cell.length_a   1.000
_cell.length_b   1.000
_cell.length_c   1.000
_cell.angle_alpha   90.00
_cell.angle_beta   90.00
_cell.angle_gamma   90.00
#
_symmetry.space_group_name_H-M   'P 1'
#
loop_
_entity.id
_entity.type
_entity.pdbx_description
1 polymer ?
#
loop_
_entity_poly.entity_id
_entity_poly.type
_entity_poly.pdbx_seq_one_letter_code
_entity_poly.pdbx_strand_id
1 'polypeptide(L)'
;MQLEMKNCPQRKGASPEMADAIRSLIWLPSVLKSAGLKVAAVDGWESRGNGDVGEIFGVICHHTAGPREGNMPSLRTLIDGRSDLPGPLAQLGLGRDGSFYIIAAGRCNHAGKGAWQGITNGNSNFIGIEAENTGDKRKRHTACTH
;
A
#
# COMPACT_ATOMS: atom_id res chain seq x y z
N MET A 1 -9.74 25.80 -24.54
CA MET A 1 -9.31 24.52 -25.15
C MET A 1 -9.76 23.44 -24.22
N GLN A 2 -10.94 22.83 -24.46
CA GLN A 2 -11.51 21.76 -23.63
C GLN A 2 -10.85 20.45 -24.05
N LEU A 3 -10.25 19.76 -23.06
CA LEU A 3 -9.75 18.38 -23.23
C LEU A 3 -10.97 17.44 -23.13
N GLU A 4 -11.35 16.84 -24.24
CA GLU A 4 -12.30 15.72 -24.27
C GLU A 4 -11.68 14.50 -23.58
N MET A 5 -12.30 14.11 -22.47
CA MET A 5 -12.00 12.80 -21.86
C MET A 5 -12.60 11.70 -22.75
N LYS A 6 -11.75 10.95 -23.42
CA LYS A 6 -12.16 9.77 -24.18
C LYS A 6 -12.64 8.70 -23.21
N ASN A 7 -13.89 8.26 -23.38
CA ASN A 7 -14.51 7.14 -22.67
C ASN A 7 -13.61 5.92 -22.70
N CYS A 8 -13.17 5.43 -21.53
CA CYS A 8 -12.56 4.12 -21.39
C CYS A 8 -13.64 3.06 -21.64
N PRO A 9 -13.43 2.07 -22.55
CA PRO A 9 -14.44 1.09 -22.87
C PRO A 9 -14.76 0.22 -21.65
N GLN A 10 -16.03 0.16 -21.29
CA GLN A 10 -16.56 -0.74 -20.27
C GLN A 10 -16.26 -2.18 -20.67
N ARG A 11 -15.43 -2.89 -19.90
CA ARG A 11 -15.15 -4.32 -20.12
C ARG A 11 -16.40 -5.13 -19.77
N LYS A 12 -17.13 -5.59 -20.78
CA LYS A 12 -18.21 -6.56 -20.63
C LYS A 12 -17.60 -7.95 -20.42
N GLY A 13 -18.00 -8.64 -19.33
CA GLY A 13 -17.83 -10.08 -19.16
C GLY A 13 -16.49 -10.54 -18.56
N ALA A 14 -16.20 -10.18 -17.33
CA ALA A 14 -15.20 -10.90 -16.53
C ALA A 14 -15.84 -12.18 -15.94
N SER A 15 -15.12 -13.33 -16.01
CA SER A 15 -15.51 -14.54 -15.28
C SER A 15 -15.51 -14.29 -13.76
N PRO A 16 -16.25 -15.09 -12.95
CA PRO A 16 -16.22 -14.93 -11.47
C PRO A 16 -14.80 -14.93 -10.87
N GLU A 17 -13.89 -15.76 -11.39
CA GLU A 17 -12.48 -15.80 -10.98
C GLU A 17 -11.73 -14.49 -11.28
N MET A 18 -12.05 -13.83 -12.41
CA MET A 18 -11.49 -12.52 -12.72
C MET A 18 -12.11 -11.40 -11.86
N ALA A 19 -13.37 -11.54 -11.46
CA ALA A 19 -14.02 -10.58 -10.56
C ALA A 19 -13.42 -10.63 -9.14
N ASP A 20 -13.08 -11.83 -8.63
CA ASP A 20 -12.39 -11.99 -7.35
C ASP A 20 -10.94 -11.46 -7.41
N ALA A 21 -10.25 -11.66 -8.54
CA ALA A 21 -8.92 -11.09 -8.77
C ALA A 21 -8.93 -9.54 -8.80
N ILE A 22 -10.03 -8.92 -9.19
CA ILE A 22 -10.20 -7.46 -9.20
C ILE A 22 -10.39 -6.89 -7.77
N ARG A 23 -10.90 -7.70 -6.84
CA ARG A 23 -11.13 -7.31 -5.44
C ARG A 23 -9.95 -7.61 -4.52
N SER A 24 -8.88 -8.17 -5.06
CA SER A 24 -7.65 -8.51 -4.35
C SER A 24 -6.43 -7.97 -5.09
N LEU A 25 -5.39 -7.60 -4.35
CA LEU A 25 -4.15 -7.05 -4.90
C LEU A 25 -3.09 -8.14 -5.16
N ILE A 26 -3.49 -9.37 -5.47
CA ILE A 26 -2.56 -10.49 -5.76
C ILE A 26 -1.62 -10.21 -6.94
N TRP A 27 -1.99 -9.29 -7.82
CA TRP A 27 -1.19 -8.84 -8.96
C TRP A 27 -0.03 -7.89 -8.57
N LEU A 28 -0.05 -7.32 -7.37
CA LEU A 28 0.86 -6.26 -6.94
C LEU A 28 2.34 -6.64 -6.99
N PRO A 29 2.78 -7.85 -6.53
CA PRO A 29 4.18 -8.25 -6.65
C PRO A 29 4.69 -8.29 -8.09
N SER A 30 3.86 -8.71 -9.04
CA SER A 30 4.24 -8.77 -10.47
C SER A 30 4.48 -7.38 -11.05
N VAL A 31 3.62 -6.42 -10.72
CA VAL A 31 3.77 -5.01 -11.15
C VAL A 31 5.05 -4.40 -10.57
N LEU A 32 5.31 -4.57 -9.28
CA LEU A 32 6.51 -4.04 -8.64
C LEU A 32 7.80 -4.66 -9.23
N LYS A 33 7.82 -5.98 -9.44
CA LYS A 33 8.96 -6.67 -10.06
C LYS A 33 9.19 -6.23 -11.50
N SER A 34 8.12 -6.05 -12.29
CA SER A 34 8.24 -5.58 -13.68
C SER A 34 8.78 -4.15 -13.78
N ALA A 35 8.59 -3.35 -12.74
CA ALA A 35 9.18 -2.02 -12.59
C ALA A 35 10.64 -2.05 -12.08
N GLY A 36 11.25 -3.23 -11.91
CA GLY A 36 12.64 -3.38 -11.44
C GLY A 36 12.81 -3.17 -9.93
N LEU A 37 11.74 -3.19 -9.14
CA LEU A 37 11.81 -2.99 -7.70
C LEU A 37 12.17 -4.28 -6.96
N LYS A 38 12.85 -4.14 -5.82
CA LYS A 38 13.12 -5.25 -4.91
C LYS A 38 11.83 -5.61 -4.16
N VAL A 39 11.42 -6.86 -4.21
CA VAL A 39 10.15 -7.32 -3.62
C VAL A 39 10.39 -8.53 -2.74
N ALA A 40 9.91 -8.47 -1.50
CA ALA A 40 9.87 -9.56 -0.53
C ALA A 40 8.43 -9.83 -0.13
N ALA A 41 7.90 -11.01 -0.42
CA ALA A 41 6.56 -11.39 0.00
C ALA A 41 6.61 -11.91 1.46
N VAL A 42 5.70 -11.42 2.29
CA VAL A 42 5.51 -11.89 3.67
C VAL A 42 4.58 -13.10 3.67
N ASP A 43 4.92 -14.16 4.37
CA ASP A 43 4.13 -15.39 4.41
C ASP A 43 2.64 -15.08 4.71
N GLY A 44 1.73 -15.68 3.91
CA GLY A 44 0.29 -15.52 4.03
C GLY A 44 -0.27 -14.20 3.53
N TRP A 45 0.52 -13.40 2.81
CA TRP A 45 0.09 -12.09 2.29
C TRP A 45 -1.12 -12.18 1.34
N GLU A 46 -1.23 -13.26 0.55
CA GLU A 46 -2.31 -13.44 -0.44
C GLU A 46 -3.70 -13.48 0.21
N SER A 47 -3.79 -14.07 1.39
CA SER A 47 -5.05 -14.22 2.14
C SER A 47 -5.21 -13.18 3.25
N ARG A 48 -4.19 -12.34 3.49
CA ARG A 48 -4.24 -11.33 4.55
C ARG A 48 -4.99 -10.09 4.10
N GLY A 49 -5.88 -9.61 4.99
CA GLY A 49 -6.67 -8.39 4.81
C GLY A 49 -7.95 -8.41 5.65
N ASN A 50 -8.57 -7.25 5.76
CA ASN A 50 -9.85 -7.05 6.44
C ASN A 50 -11.00 -7.05 5.41
N GLY A 51 -11.03 -8.07 4.54
CA GLY A 51 -11.92 -8.19 3.40
C GLY A 51 -11.33 -7.62 2.10
N ASP A 52 -12.18 -7.52 1.10
CA ASP A 52 -11.82 -7.09 -0.25
C ASP A 52 -11.44 -5.61 -0.32
N VAL A 53 -10.61 -5.27 -1.28
CA VAL A 53 -10.45 -3.87 -1.71
C VAL A 53 -11.57 -3.47 -2.65
N GLY A 54 -11.85 -2.17 -2.74
CA GLY A 54 -12.74 -1.60 -3.74
C GLY A 54 -12.01 -1.25 -5.03
N GLU A 55 -12.60 -0.36 -5.81
CA GLU A 55 -11.90 0.25 -6.94
C GLU A 55 -10.72 1.08 -6.43
N ILE A 56 -9.53 0.82 -6.97
CA ILE A 56 -8.31 1.49 -6.55
C ILE A 56 -8.06 2.74 -7.40
N PHE A 57 -8.02 3.90 -6.75
CA PHE A 57 -7.79 5.20 -7.40
C PHE A 57 -6.35 5.70 -7.24
N GLY A 58 -5.56 5.10 -6.36
CA GLY A 58 -4.19 5.53 -6.15
C GLY A 58 -3.50 4.89 -4.96
N VAL A 59 -2.46 5.55 -4.50
CA VAL A 59 -1.60 5.11 -3.40
C VAL A 59 -1.55 6.20 -2.33
N ILE A 60 -1.61 5.81 -1.06
CA ILE A 60 -1.33 6.71 0.07
C ILE A 60 0.00 6.30 0.68
N CYS A 61 0.96 7.23 0.70
CA CYS A 61 2.25 7.02 1.32
C CYS A 61 2.23 7.54 2.77
N HIS A 62 2.55 6.65 3.69
CA HIS A 62 2.72 6.92 5.12
C HIS A 62 4.17 6.69 5.53
N HIS A 63 4.49 6.94 6.79
CA HIS A 63 5.74 6.54 7.41
C HIS A 63 5.48 5.93 8.79
N THR A 64 6.27 4.92 9.15
CA THR A 64 6.03 4.11 10.35
C THR A 64 6.25 4.82 11.67
N ALA A 65 7.08 5.85 11.71
CA ALA A 65 7.60 6.46 12.94
C ALA A 65 8.20 5.40 13.91
N GLY A 66 8.85 4.38 13.33
CA GLY A 66 9.37 3.20 14.01
C GLY A 66 10.78 3.35 14.57
N PRO A 67 11.37 2.25 15.08
CA PRO A 67 12.72 2.23 15.60
C PRO A 67 13.76 2.68 14.57
N ARG A 68 14.89 3.23 15.06
CA ARG A 68 15.95 3.76 14.21
C ARG A 68 16.73 2.67 13.48
N GLU A 69 16.96 1.56 14.14
CA GLU A 69 17.84 0.48 13.64
C GLU A 69 17.05 -0.60 12.90
N GLY A 70 17.73 -1.26 11.96
CA GLY A 70 17.17 -2.32 11.13
C GLY A 70 16.56 -1.81 9.84
N ASN A 71 16.32 -2.73 8.91
CA ASN A 71 15.77 -2.40 7.58
C ASN A 71 14.27 -2.11 7.63
N MET A 72 13.50 -3.01 8.25
CA MET A 72 12.04 -2.88 8.40
C MET A 72 11.59 -3.35 9.81
N PRO A 73 12.05 -2.68 10.89
CA PRO A 73 11.72 -3.10 12.26
C PRO A 73 10.22 -3.01 12.58
N SER A 74 9.46 -2.18 11.87
CA SER A 74 8.02 -2.06 12.05
C SER A 74 7.20 -3.15 11.34
N LEU A 75 7.84 -4.07 10.59
CA LEU A 75 7.13 -5.06 9.77
C LEU A 75 6.10 -5.87 10.57
N ARG A 76 6.47 -6.33 11.75
CA ARG A 76 5.57 -7.11 12.62
C ARG A 76 4.34 -6.30 13.04
N THR A 77 4.53 -5.03 13.37
CA THR A 77 3.42 -4.11 13.70
C THR A 77 2.51 -3.87 12.51
N LEU A 78 3.05 -3.78 11.29
CA LEU A 78 2.23 -3.61 10.08
C LEU A 78 1.39 -4.86 9.78
N ILE A 79 1.89 -6.05 10.13
CA ILE A 79 1.16 -7.31 9.96
C ILE A 79 0.06 -7.46 11.01
N ASP A 80 0.43 -7.35 12.28
CA ASP A 80 -0.45 -7.70 13.41
C ASP A 80 -1.34 -6.56 13.87
N GLY A 81 -0.90 -5.32 13.63
CA GLY A 81 -1.55 -4.13 14.14
C GLY A 81 -0.96 -3.64 15.47
N ARG A 82 -1.71 -2.77 16.10
CA ARG A 82 -1.43 -2.16 17.42
C ARG A 82 -2.60 -2.42 18.36
N SER A 83 -2.43 -2.16 19.64
CA SER A 83 -3.49 -2.32 20.64
C SER A 83 -4.76 -1.51 20.34
N ASP A 84 -4.62 -0.38 19.65
CA ASP A 84 -5.69 0.54 19.28
C ASP A 84 -6.18 0.36 17.83
N LEU A 85 -5.46 -0.40 17.00
CA LEU A 85 -5.77 -0.58 15.58
C LEU A 85 -5.35 -1.97 15.10
N PRO A 86 -6.30 -2.87 14.77
CA PRO A 86 -5.97 -4.21 14.30
C PRO A 86 -5.30 -4.18 12.92
N GLY A 87 -4.36 -5.11 12.69
CA GLY A 87 -3.69 -5.28 11.40
C GLY A 87 -4.57 -5.94 10.34
N PRO A 88 -4.08 -6.03 9.10
CA PRO A 88 -2.87 -5.39 8.61
C PRO A 88 -2.99 -3.87 8.48
N LEU A 89 -1.88 -3.15 8.68
CA LEU A 89 -1.87 -1.68 8.67
C LEU A 89 -1.42 -1.07 7.34
N ALA A 90 -0.96 -1.86 6.38
CA ALA A 90 -0.65 -1.43 5.01
C ALA A 90 -0.57 -2.65 4.10
N GLN A 91 -0.77 -2.44 2.80
CA GLN A 91 -0.52 -3.46 1.80
C GLN A 91 0.97 -3.64 1.54
N LEU A 92 1.73 -2.55 1.60
CA LEU A 92 3.15 -2.51 1.34
C LEU A 92 3.93 -1.85 2.49
N GLY A 93 5.05 -2.47 2.86
CA GLY A 93 6.09 -1.82 3.64
C GLY A 93 7.28 -1.48 2.75
N LEU A 94 7.85 -0.28 2.87
CA LEU A 94 9.08 0.10 2.19
C LEU A 94 10.22 0.16 3.20
N GLY A 95 11.11 -0.83 3.12
CA GLY A 95 12.31 -0.90 3.93
C GLY A 95 13.35 0.17 3.57
N ARG A 96 14.26 0.46 4.49
CA ARG A 96 15.31 1.47 4.31
C ARG A 96 16.30 1.14 3.18
N ASP A 97 16.41 -0.12 2.80
CA ASP A 97 17.22 -0.60 1.67
C ASP A 97 16.50 -0.52 0.31
N GLY A 98 15.28 0.02 0.28
CA GLY A 98 14.45 0.12 -0.91
C GLY A 98 13.67 -1.15 -1.25
N SER A 99 13.65 -2.17 -0.37
CA SER A 99 12.85 -3.37 -0.58
C SER A 99 11.38 -3.12 -0.24
N PHE A 100 10.48 -3.53 -1.13
CA PHE A 100 9.04 -3.55 -0.89
C PHE A 100 8.63 -4.89 -0.28
N TYR A 101 8.09 -4.84 0.93
CA TYR A 101 7.50 -5.97 1.61
C TYR A 101 6.02 -6.04 1.28
N ILE A 102 5.59 -7.13 0.62
CA ILE A 102 4.16 -7.37 0.36
C ILE A 102 3.55 -7.94 1.63
N ILE A 103 2.68 -7.16 2.27
CA ILE A 103 2.10 -7.50 3.58
C ILE A 103 0.72 -8.11 3.42
N ALA A 104 -0.13 -7.56 2.56
CA ALA A 104 -1.49 -8.02 2.38
C ALA A 104 -2.02 -7.75 0.97
N ALA A 105 -2.81 -8.68 0.43
CA ALA A 105 -3.54 -8.52 -0.81
C ALA A 105 -4.94 -7.91 -0.61
N GLY A 106 -5.47 -7.97 0.60
CA GLY A 106 -6.78 -7.42 0.95
C GLY A 106 -6.72 -6.01 1.52
N ARG A 107 -7.87 -5.53 1.97
CA ARG A 107 -8.02 -4.21 2.60
C ARG A 107 -7.22 -4.12 3.90
N CYS A 108 -6.53 -2.99 4.07
CA CYS A 108 -5.72 -2.70 5.27
C CYS A 108 -6.25 -1.47 6.01
N ASN A 109 -5.96 -1.37 7.29
CA ASN A 109 -6.32 -0.23 8.13
C ASN A 109 -5.19 0.81 8.13
N HIS A 110 -4.98 1.48 6.98
CA HIS A 110 -3.89 2.45 6.81
C HIS A 110 -4.33 3.91 6.76
N ALA A 111 -5.58 4.17 6.34
CA ALA A 111 -6.07 5.52 6.16
C ALA A 111 -6.97 5.93 7.33
N GLY A 112 -6.69 7.11 7.90
CA GLY A 112 -7.59 7.80 8.81
C GLY A 112 -8.77 8.44 8.08
N LYS A 113 -9.51 9.30 8.78
CA LYS A 113 -10.57 10.13 8.18
C LYS A 113 -9.95 11.14 7.22
N GLY A 114 -10.47 11.21 6.01
CA GLY A 114 -10.03 12.13 4.98
C GLY A 114 -10.90 12.02 3.74
N ALA A 115 -10.65 12.89 2.76
CA ALA A 115 -11.31 12.85 1.47
C ALA A 115 -10.34 13.28 0.37
N TRP A 116 -10.41 12.63 -0.77
CA TRP A 116 -9.73 13.03 -2.00
C TRP A 116 -10.71 12.94 -3.17
N GLN A 117 -10.98 14.05 -3.83
CA GLN A 117 -11.95 14.15 -4.95
C GLN A 117 -13.30 13.46 -4.65
N GLY A 118 -13.81 13.63 -3.42
CA GLY A 118 -15.07 13.04 -2.99
C GLY A 118 -14.96 11.57 -2.49
N ILE A 119 -13.82 10.92 -2.62
CA ILE A 119 -13.58 9.56 -2.12
C ILE A 119 -13.18 9.66 -0.65
N THR A 120 -13.96 9.07 0.25
CA THR A 120 -13.78 9.13 1.70
C THR A 120 -13.32 7.82 2.32
N ASN A 121 -13.36 6.71 1.56
CA ASN A 121 -12.99 5.39 2.06
C ASN A 121 -11.57 5.02 1.64
N GLY A 122 -10.57 5.65 2.28
CA GLY A 122 -9.15 5.46 1.98
C GLY A 122 -8.70 4.01 2.06
N ASN A 123 -9.12 3.26 3.08
CA ASN A 123 -8.73 1.86 3.27
C ASN A 123 -9.21 0.92 2.16
N SER A 124 -10.32 1.24 1.50
CA SER A 124 -10.89 0.42 0.43
C SER A 124 -10.42 0.84 -0.96
N ASN A 125 -10.11 2.13 -1.13
CA ASN A 125 -9.94 2.72 -2.46
C ASN A 125 -8.49 3.16 -2.77
N PHE A 126 -7.57 2.95 -1.83
CA PHE A 126 -6.16 3.27 -2.03
C PHE A 126 -5.28 2.15 -1.48
N ILE A 127 -4.13 1.97 -2.13
CA ILE A 127 -3.06 1.09 -1.63
C ILE A 127 -2.25 1.87 -0.61
N GLY A 128 -2.13 1.36 0.62
CA GLY A 128 -1.29 1.95 1.65
C GLY A 128 0.16 1.46 1.54
N ILE A 129 1.10 2.41 1.55
CA ILE A 129 2.54 2.13 1.69
C ILE A 129 3.02 2.76 2.98
N GLU A 130 3.67 1.97 3.83
CA GLU A 130 4.34 2.44 5.04
C GLU A 130 5.86 2.42 4.82
N ALA A 131 6.47 3.60 4.67
CA ALA A 131 7.92 3.72 4.57
C ALA A 131 8.57 3.71 5.95
N GLU A 132 9.56 2.85 6.14
CA GLU A 132 10.27 2.75 7.41
C GLU A 132 11.07 4.02 7.70
N ASN A 133 10.64 4.74 8.73
CA ASN A 133 11.20 6.03 9.13
C ASN A 133 11.00 6.26 10.64
N THR A 134 11.89 7.01 11.28
CA THR A 134 11.77 7.33 12.70
C THR A 134 10.77 8.46 13.02
N GLY A 135 10.35 9.22 12.00
CA GLY A 135 9.54 10.43 12.20
C GLY A 135 10.32 11.60 12.83
N ASP A 136 11.62 11.46 13.07
CA ASP A 136 12.45 12.51 13.68
C ASP A 136 12.71 13.65 12.69
N LYS A 137 12.05 14.78 12.93
CA LYS A 137 12.17 16.00 12.09
C LYS A 137 13.52 16.70 12.21
N ARG A 138 14.36 16.35 13.20
CA ARG A 138 15.61 17.08 13.51
C ARG A 138 16.80 16.73 12.62
N LYS A 139 16.66 15.73 11.72
CA LYS A 139 17.69 15.40 10.73
C LYS A 139 17.12 15.49 9.31
N ARG A 140 16.84 16.71 8.86
CA ARG A 140 16.93 16.97 7.42
C ARG A 140 18.40 16.86 7.06
N HIS A 141 18.82 15.78 6.46
CA HIS A 141 20.11 15.75 5.81
C HIS A 141 20.11 16.88 4.78
N THR A 142 20.96 17.86 5.01
CA THR A 142 21.41 18.76 3.95
C THR A 142 21.73 17.92 2.74
N ALA A 143 21.00 18.17 1.66
CA ALA A 143 21.26 17.54 0.37
C ALA A 143 22.73 17.63 0.06
N CYS A 144 23.32 16.52 -0.39
CA CYS A 144 24.63 16.54 -1.01
C CYS A 144 24.58 17.51 -2.20
N THR A 145 25.18 18.65 -2.03
CA THR A 145 25.66 19.46 -3.14
C THR A 145 26.91 18.79 -3.70
N HIS A 146 26.78 18.15 -4.86
CA HIS A 146 27.83 17.99 -5.84
C HIS A 146 27.17 17.79 -7.20
#